data_813e120c195fc7c6f153ed4c0cf53d07
#
_entry.id   813e120c195fc7c6f153ed4c0cf53d07
#
_cell.length_a   1.000
_cell.length_b   1.000
_cell.length_c   1.000
_cell.angle_alpha   90.00
_cell.angle_beta   90.00
_cell.angle_gamma   90.00
#
_symmetry.space_group_name_H-M   'P 1'
#
loop_
_entity.id
_entity.type
_entity.pdbx_description
1 polymer ?
#
loop_
_entity_poly.entity_id
_entity_poly.type
_entity_poly.pdbx_seq_one_letter_code
_entity_poly.pdbx_strand_id
1 'polypeptide(L)'
;MRVIVAKPRGFCAGVDRAIEIVEQALDIYGPPIYVRHAIVHNKRVVESLKEKGVRFVEDLDEIEDEDARVIFSAHGVSPSILEEAKERRLEVVDAVCPLVTKVNNEVKHYADLGYTIILIGHRNHVEVIGTSGEAPDKVVVVDSLEEAEDLSVPDPDKVAYVTQTTLSVDDTKDIVEALKRRFPYIISPSKLDICYATQNRQDAVKELSKLADIIFIMGSPESSNSNRLVEVAKSTGVKEAYLIEGANNLKQDMFRDDMVVGLSSGASTPETVVQEVIERLVEFGADSIRELDGKEEHTRFPFPDSLEFN
;
A
#
# COMPACT_ATOMS: atom_id res chain seq x y z
N MET A 1 -7.48 -0.05 -32.14
CA MET A 1 -6.73 -0.18 -30.87
C MET A 1 -7.55 -1.00 -29.91
N ARG A 2 -6.95 -1.98 -29.23
CA ARG A 2 -7.63 -2.86 -28.25
C ARG A 2 -7.18 -2.53 -26.83
N VAL A 3 -8.10 -2.60 -25.87
CA VAL A 3 -7.80 -2.35 -24.44
C VAL A 3 -8.03 -3.64 -23.65
N ILE A 4 -7.07 -3.99 -22.81
CA ILE A 4 -7.17 -5.12 -21.88
C ILE A 4 -7.01 -4.58 -20.47
N VAL A 5 -7.99 -4.87 -19.61
CA VAL A 5 -8.03 -4.38 -18.24
C VAL A 5 -7.71 -5.53 -17.29
N ALA A 6 -6.74 -5.33 -16.40
CA ALA A 6 -6.34 -6.32 -15.41
C ALA A 6 -7.43 -6.60 -14.37
N LYS A 7 -7.45 -7.83 -13.84
CA LYS A 7 -8.25 -8.26 -12.70
C LYS A 7 -7.39 -9.12 -11.75
N PRO A 8 -7.34 -8.82 -10.44
CA PRO A 8 -7.97 -7.68 -9.78
C PRO A 8 -7.23 -6.37 -10.03
N ARG A 9 -7.90 -5.27 -9.74
CA ARG A 9 -7.40 -3.90 -9.74
C ARG A 9 -8.18 -3.06 -8.73
N GLY A 10 -7.78 -1.79 -8.54
CA GLY A 10 -8.51 -0.86 -7.68
C GLY A 10 -8.44 -1.21 -6.20
N PHE A 11 -9.37 -0.70 -5.42
CA PHE A 11 -9.35 -0.79 -3.97
C PHE A 11 -9.22 -2.23 -3.46
N CYS A 12 -8.43 -2.39 -2.41
CA CYS A 12 -8.35 -3.62 -1.63
C CYS A 12 -9.16 -3.47 -0.33
N ALA A 13 -9.45 -4.58 0.34
CA ALA A 13 -10.25 -4.57 1.58
C ALA A 13 -9.67 -3.66 2.68
N GLY A 14 -8.34 -3.50 2.76
CA GLY A 14 -7.72 -2.59 3.73
C GLY A 14 -7.97 -1.13 3.41
N VAL A 15 -7.93 -0.78 2.13
CA VAL A 15 -8.21 0.58 1.63
C VAL A 15 -9.70 0.91 1.77
N ASP A 16 -10.59 0.02 1.31
CA ASP A 16 -12.04 0.20 1.48
C ASP A 16 -12.38 0.45 2.94
N ARG A 17 -11.92 -0.42 3.84
CA ARG A 17 -12.14 -0.28 5.29
C ARG A 17 -11.64 1.06 5.81
N ALA A 18 -10.45 1.51 5.43
CA ALA A 18 -9.90 2.76 5.94
C ALA A 18 -10.71 3.99 5.50
N ILE A 19 -11.17 4.01 4.26
CA ILE A 19 -12.03 5.07 3.72
C ILE A 19 -13.39 5.05 4.41
N GLU A 20 -14.03 3.89 4.51
CA GLU A 20 -15.33 3.70 5.17
C GLU A 20 -15.29 4.12 6.64
N ILE A 21 -14.19 3.87 7.37
CA ILE A 21 -13.99 4.32 8.74
C ILE A 21 -14.04 5.86 8.83
N VAL A 22 -13.36 6.55 7.92
CA VAL A 22 -13.38 8.03 7.90
C VAL A 22 -14.78 8.56 7.59
N GLU A 23 -15.46 7.98 6.61
CA GLU A 23 -16.82 8.36 6.24
C GLU A 23 -17.82 8.13 7.39
N GLN A 24 -17.75 6.97 8.05
CA GLN A 24 -18.57 6.68 9.23
C GLN A 24 -18.26 7.61 10.41
N ALA A 25 -17.00 7.94 10.64
CA ALA A 25 -16.64 8.89 11.68
C ALA A 25 -17.23 10.30 11.40
N LEU A 26 -17.23 10.74 10.13
CA LEU A 26 -17.89 11.98 9.73
C LEU A 26 -19.41 11.92 9.96
N ASP A 27 -20.05 10.80 9.65
CA ASP A 27 -21.50 10.62 9.81
C ASP A 27 -21.91 10.59 11.30
N ILE A 28 -21.10 9.97 12.15
CA ILE A 28 -21.41 9.82 13.59
C ILE A 28 -21.09 11.09 14.36
N TYR A 29 -19.92 11.68 14.12
CA TYR A 29 -19.37 12.74 14.96
C TYR A 29 -19.45 14.13 14.31
N GLY A 30 -19.63 14.20 13.00
CA GLY A 30 -19.56 15.44 12.23
C GLY A 30 -18.12 15.94 12.05
N PRO A 31 -17.92 16.92 11.15
CA PRO A 31 -16.62 17.55 10.95
C PRO A 31 -16.27 18.55 12.10
N PRO A 32 -14.98 18.79 12.39
CA PRO A 32 -13.84 18.20 11.70
C PRO A 32 -13.46 16.82 12.25
N ILE A 33 -13.07 15.91 11.36
CA ILE A 33 -12.34 14.70 11.69
C ILE A 33 -10.90 14.89 11.22
N TYR A 34 -9.92 14.61 12.09
CA TYR A 34 -8.52 14.69 11.73
C TYR A 34 -8.01 13.33 11.25
N VAL A 35 -7.18 13.32 10.23
CA VAL A 35 -6.51 12.12 9.74
C VAL A 35 -5.02 12.41 9.68
N ARG A 36 -4.23 11.60 10.40
CA ARG A 36 -2.77 11.73 10.37
C ARG A 36 -2.21 11.05 9.13
N HIS A 37 -1.46 11.81 8.32
CA HIS A 37 -1.04 11.48 6.96
C HIS A 37 -2.23 11.23 6.01
N ALA A 38 -1.95 10.96 4.75
CA ALA A 38 -2.99 10.53 3.82
C ALA A 38 -3.60 9.19 4.28
N ILE A 39 -4.93 9.10 4.34
CA ILE A 39 -5.62 7.86 4.75
C ILE A 39 -5.16 6.66 3.92
N VAL A 40 -4.97 6.89 2.62
CA VAL A 40 -4.32 6.03 1.63
C VAL A 40 -3.59 6.92 0.63
N HIS A 41 -2.56 6.42 -0.03
CA HIS A 41 -1.78 7.16 -1.02
C HIS A 41 -2.56 7.33 -2.34
N ASN A 42 -3.59 8.18 -2.31
CA ASN A 42 -4.34 8.59 -3.50
C ASN A 42 -4.91 10.00 -3.34
N LYS A 43 -4.47 10.92 -4.19
CA LYS A 43 -4.84 12.34 -4.15
C LYS A 43 -6.34 12.57 -4.26
N ARG A 44 -7.04 11.85 -5.17
CA ARG A 44 -8.50 12.01 -5.33
C ARG A 44 -9.27 11.58 -4.09
N VAL A 45 -8.84 10.51 -3.43
CA VAL A 45 -9.44 10.07 -2.16
C VAL A 45 -9.26 11.14 -1.09
N VAL A 46 -8.03 11.64 -0.95
CA VAL A 46 -7.72 12.70 0.03
C VAL A 46 -8.54 13.97 -0.24
N GLU A 47 -8.61 14.42 -1.48
CA GLU A 47 -9.39 15.61 -1.87
C GLU A 47 -10.90 15.41 -1.61
N SER A 48 -11.46 14.27 -1.99
CA SER A 48 -12.87 13.96 -1.74
C SER A 48 -13.21 13.97 -0.24
N LEU A 49 -12.33 13.44 0.62
CA LEU A 49 -12.53 13.46 2.06
C LEU A 49 -12.35 14.88 2.65
N LYS A 50 -11.43 15.69 2.12
CA LYS A 50 -11.31 17.11 2.50
C LYS A 50 -12.59 17.89 2.20
N GLU A 51 -13.21 17.67 1.05
CA GLU A 51 -14.49 18.29 0.68
C GLU A 51 -15.62 17.92 1.65
N LYS A 52 -15.55 16.73 2.26
CA LYS A 52 -16.49 16.27 3.30
C LYS A 52 -16.19 16.80 4.71
N GLY A 53 -15.08 17.56 4.88
CA GLY A 53 -14.71 18.18 6.16
C GLY A 53 -13.62 17.46 6.95
N VAL A 54 -12.90 16.52 6.34
CA VAL A 54 -11.71 15.90 6.93
C VAL A 54 -10.55 16.89 6.90
N ARG A 55 -9.78 16.96 7.98
CA ARG A 55 -8.52 17.70 8.08
C ARG A 55 -7.35 16.71 8.14
N PHE A 56 -6.50 16.75 7.13
CA PHE A 56 -5.26 15.95 7.12
C PHE A 56 -4.15 16.74 7.79
N VAL A 57 -3.43 16.08 8.69
CA VAL A 57 -2.28 16.61 9.43
C VAL A 57 -1.09 15.67 9.29
N GLU A 58 0.11 16.22 9.31
CA GLU A 58 1.34 15.42 9.33
C GLU A 58 1.72 15.05 10.76
N ASP A 59 1.65 16.01 11.68
CA ASP A 59 1.95 15.83 13.08
C ASP A 59 0.74 16.13 13.96
N LEU A 60 0.69 15.51 15.15
CA LEU A 60 -0.44 15.68 16.05
C LEU A 60 -0.48 17.09 16.69
N ASP A 61 0.63 17.80 16.73
CA ASP A 61 0.72 19.16 17.26
C ASP A 61 -0.02 20.20 16.40
N GLU A 62 -0.33 19.89 15.15
CA GLU A 62 -1.22 20.69 14.30
C GLU A 62 -2.69 20.66 14.73
N ILE A 63 -3.07 19.73 15.63
CA ILE A 63 -4.42 19.62 16.16
C ILE A 63 -4.53 20.50 17.43
N GLU A 64 -5.28 21.57 17.36
CA GLU A 64 -5.44 22.52 18.48
C GLU A 64 -6.51 22.08 19.48
N ASP A 65 -7.50 21.29 19.06
CA ASP A 65 -8.63 20.82 19.89
C ASP A 65 -8.20 19.65 20.79
N GLU A 66 -8.32 19.81 22.13
CA GLU A 66 -7.93 18.76 23.09
C GLU A 66 -8.79 17.49 23.05
N ASP A 67 -10.06 17.60 22.60
CA ASP A 67 -11.01 16.47 22.49
C ASP A 67 -11.22 16.06 21.01
N ALA A 68 -10.28 16.39 20.13
CA ALA A 68 -10.39 16.10 18.71
C ALA A 68 -10.33 14.59 18.42
N ARG A 69 -11.07 14.16 17.40
CA ARG A 69 -10.97 12.80 16.86
C ARG A 69 -9.92 12.73 15.79
N VAL A 70 -8.97 11.82 15.98
CA VAL A 70 -7.90 11.56 15.02
C VAL A 70 -7.96 10.13 14.53
N ILE A 71 -7.88 9.95 13.22
CA ILE A 71 -7.82 8.65 12.57
C ILE A 71 -6.39 8.40 12.12
N PHE A 72 -5.84 7.26 12.50
CA PHE A 72 -4.56 6.81 11.97
C PHE A 72 -4.78 6.03 10.67
N SER A 73 -3.97 6.38 9.66
CA SER A 73 -4.12 5.86 8.30
C SER A 73 -3.92 4.34 8.20
N ALA A 74 -4.29 3.77 7.06
CA ALA A 74 -4.13 2.35 6.77
C ALA A 74 -2.70 1.82 6.93
N HIS A 75 -1.71 2.71 6.89
CA HIS A 75 -0.27 2.36 6.97
C HIS A 75 0.24 2.07 8.38
N GLY A 76 -0.53 2.45 9.42
CA GLY A 76 -0.11 2.35 10.81
C GLY A 76 0.74 3.52 11.30
N VAL A 77 0.97 3.54 12.59
CA VAL A 77 1.81 4.52 13.29
C VAL A 77 2.66 3.80 14.34
N SER A 78 3.75 4.46 14.77
CA SER A 78 4.56 3.94 15.88
C SER A 78 3.83 4.05 17.22
N PRO A 79 4.17 3.22 18.23
CA PRO A 79 3.64 3.34 19.59
C PRO A 79 3.83 4.73 20.21
N SER A 80 4.94 5.43 19.90
CA SER A 80 5.18 6.78 20.40
C SER A 80 4.11 7.79 19.96
N ILE A 81 3.60 7.65 18.76
CA ILE A 81 2.49 8.52 18.26
C ILE A 81 1.18 8.18 18.97
N LEU A 82 0.94 6.89 19.30
CA LEU A 82 -0.23 6.49 20.10
C LEU A 82 -0.16 7.06 21.52
N GLU A 83 1.02 7.05 22.14
CA GLU A 83 1.24 7.66 23.46
C GLU A 83 1.05 9.17 23.43
N GLU A 84 1.62 9.86 22.42
CA GLU A 84 1.43 11.28 22.22
C GLU A 84 -0.06 11.64 22.06
N ALA A 85 -0.82 10.91 21.26
CA ALA A 85 -2.25 11.12 21.09
C ALA A 85 -3.00 10.97 22.44
N LYS A 86 -2.60 9.98 23.26
CA LYS A 86 -3.18 9.76 24.58
C LYS A 86 -2.83 10.87 25.58
N GLU A 87 -1.58 11.34 25.61
CA GLU A 87 -1.14 12.47 26.43
C GLU A 87 -1.91 13.74 26.10
N ARG A 88 -2.20 13.95 24.83
CA ARG A 88 -2.99 15.07 24.32
C ARG A 88 -4.51 14.87 24.44
N ARG A 89 -4.97 13.74 24.98
CA ARG A 89 -6.38 13.36 25.15
C ARG A 89 -7.18 13.29 23.84
N LEU A 90 -6.50 13.03 22.70
CA LEU A 90 -7.18 12.86 21.44
C LEU A 90 -7.97 11.55 21.42
N GLU A 91 -9.17 11.59 20.86
CA GLU A 91 -9.97 10.38 20.63
C GLU A 91 -9.49 9.66 19.36
N VAL A 92 -8.79 8.54 19.54
CA VAL A 92 -8.18 7.78 18.45
C VAL A 92 -9.16 6.78 17.83
N VAL A 93 -9.30 6.81 16.52
CA VAL A 93 -9.98 5.78 15.72
C VAL A 93 -8.93 5.08 14.84
N ASP A 94 -8.83 3.77 14.98
CA ASP A 94 -7.81 2.95 14.30
C ASP A 94 -8.30 2.47 12.92
N ALA A 95 -7.78 3.07 11.84
CA ALA A 95 -8.01 2.62 10.47
C ALA A 95 -6.85 1.79 9.89
N VAL A 96 -5.87 1.41 10.71
CA VAL A 96 -4.72 0.59 10.29
C VAL A 96 -5.20 -0.72 9.67
N CYS A 97 -4.62 -1.07 8.53
CA CYS A 97 -4.93 -2.33 7.85
C CYS A 97 -4.55 -3.53 8.75
N PRO A 98 -5.44 -4.51 8.97
CA PRO A 98 -5.13 -5.69 9.79
C PRO A 98 -3.91 -6.48 9.31
N LEU A 99 -3.53 -6.37 8.03
CA LEU A 99 -2.33 -7.01 7.50
C LEU A 99 -1.05 -6.26 7.90
N VAL A 100 -1.11 -4.94 8.09
CA VAL A 100 -0.02 -4.15 8.69
C VAL A 100 0.07 -4.45 10.18
N THR A 101 -1.06 -4.49 10.88
CA THR A 101 -1.11 -4.87 12.31
C THR A 101 -0.50 -6.25 12.55
N LYS A 102 -0.71 -7.21 11.63
CA LYS A 102 -0.07 -8.54 11.69
C LYS A 102 1.45 -8.41 11.70
N VAL A 103 2.04 -7.62 10.82
CA VAL A 103 3.50 -7.40 10.73
C VAL A 103 4.02 -6.73 12.02
N ASN A 104 3.32 -5.70 12.50
CA ASN A 104 3.67 -5.01 13.75
C ASN A 104 3.67 -5.97 14.95
N ASN A 105 2.70 -6.86 15.04
CA ASN A 105 2.63 -7.87 16.10
C ASN A 105 3.77 -8.90 16.01
N GLU A 106 4.20 -9.28 14.81
CA GLU A 106 5.37 -10.15 14.62
C GLU A 106 6.66 -9.44 15.08
N VAL A 107 6.83 -8.16 14.76
CA VAL A 107 7.97 -7.36 15.24
C VAL A 107 8.02 -7.34 16.77
N LYS A 108 6.89 -7.02 17.44
CA LYS A 108 6.80 -7.04 18.91
C LYS A 108 7.18 -8.41 19.47
N HIS A 109 6.58 -9.46 18.93
CA HIS A 109 6.81 -10.83 19.38
C HIS A 109 8.30 -11.22 19.32
N TYR A 110 8.96 -10.98 18.21
CA TYR A 110 10.39 -11.32 18.08
C TYR A 110 11.29 -10.41 18.89
N ALA A 111 10.93 -9.13 19.07
CA ALA A 111 11.65 -8.21 19.94
C ALA A 111 11.61 -8.67 21.40
N ASP A 112 10.44 -9.12 21.91
CA ASP A 112 10.25 -9.65 23.25
C ASP A 112 11.08 -10.94 23.49
N LEU A 113 11.28 -11.73 22.46
CA LEU A 113 12.15 -12.92 22.50
C LEU A 113 13.64 -12.59 22.35
N GLY A 114 14.01 -11.32 22.19
CA GLY A 114 15.39 -10.84 22.11
C GLY A 114 16.04 -11.00 20.74
N TYR A 115 15.26 -11.14 19.67
CA TYR A 115 15.77 -11.21 18.30
C TYR A 115 16.10 -9.82 17.75
N THR A 116 17.05 -9.77 16.81
CA THR A 116 17.18 -8.66 15.86
C THR A 116 16.20 -8.88 14.73
N ILE A 117 15.38 -7.90 14.41
CA ILE A 117 14.37 -7.98 13.36
C ILE A 117 14.85 -7.23 12.12
N ILE A 118 14.99 -7.91 11.01
CA ILE A 118 15.29 -7.31 9.72
C ILE A 118 13.96 -6.97 9.04
N LEU A 119 13.66 -5.68 8.90
CA LEU A 119 12.50 -5.19 8.18
C LEU A 119 12.91 -4.88 6.74
N ILE A 120 12.49 -5.73 5.80
CA ILE A 120 12.70 -5.50 4.38
C ILE A 120 11.65 -4.49 3.92
N GLY A 121 12.08 -3.31 3.45
CA GLY A 121 11.15 -2.26 3.03
C GLY A 121 11.82 -0.92 2.74
N HIS A 122 11.08 -0.02 2.13
CA HIS A 122 11.56 1.32 1.79
C HIS A 122 11.64 2.20 3.04
N ARG A 123 12.84 2.58 3.44
CA ARG A 123 13.19 3.25 4.70
C ARG A 123 12.32 4.47 5.03
N ASN A 124 11.96 5.25 4.03
CA ASN A 124 11.18 6.47 4.19
C ASN A 124 9.66 6.28 4.03
N HIS A 125 9.20 5.05 3.83
CA HIS A 125 7.77 4.78 3.71
C HIS A 125 7.10 4.79 5.08
N VAL A 126 5.91 5.40 5.19
CA VAL A 126 5.17 5.56 6.46
C VAL A 126 4.88 4.23 7.16
N GLU A 127 4.59 3.16 6.42
CA GLU A 127 4.41 1.80 6.97
C GLU A 127 5.71 1.30 7.63
N VAL A 128 6.86 1.49 6.97
CA VAL A 128 8.17 1.05 7.48
C VAL A 128 8.56 1.85 8.72
N ILE A 129 8.31 3.16 8.73
CA ILE A 129 8.54 4.01 9.89
C ILE A 129 7.66 3.55 11.08
N GLY A 130 6.36 3.30 10.85
CA GLY A 130 5.45 2.81 11.87
C GLY A 130 5.87 1.45 12.44
N THR A 131 6.16 0.49 11.56
CA THR A 131 6.59 -0.86 11.93
C THR A 131 7.95 -0.87 12.65
N SER A 132 8.90 -0.05 12.21
CA SER A 132 10.21 0.10 12.90
C SER A 132 10.05 0.65 14.30
N GLY A 133 9.09 1.54 14.50
CA GLY A 133 8.78 2.14 15.80
C GLY A 133 8.21 1.16 16.84
N GLU A 134 7.78 -0.05 16.42
CA GLU A 134 7.30 -1.08 17.36
C GLU A 134 8.43 -1.63 18.26
N ALA A 135 9.66 -1.63 17.76
CA ALA A 135 10.86 -2.03 18.50
C ALA A 135 12.11 -1.33 17.95
N PRO A 136 12.28 -0.01 18.14
CA PRO A 136 13.30 0.79 17.45
C PRO A 136 14.73 0.33 17.71
N ASP A 137 15.02 -0.23 18.90
CA ASP A 137 16.34 -0.74 19.26
C ASP A 137 16.64 -2.15 18.71
N LYS A 138 15.67 -2.81 18.09
CA LYS A 138 15.75 -4.19 17.62
C LYS A 138 15.52 -4.32 16.11
N VAL A 139 14.93 -3.31 15.47
CA VAL A 139 14.61 -3.33 14.04
C VAL A 139 15.73 -2.71 13.23
N VAL A 140 16.17 -3.42 12.21
CA VAL A 140 17.11 -2.93 11.19
C VAL A 140 16.39 -2.97 9.84
N VAL A 141 16.27 -1.82 9.19
CA VAL A 141 15.64 -1.73 7.86
C VAL A 141 16.65 -2.06 6.77
N VAL A 142 16.26 -2.93 5.85
CA VAL A 142 17.00 -3.31 4.65
C VAL A 142 16.16 -2.96 3.43
N ASP A 143 16.70 -2.10 2.56
CA ASP A 143 15.99 -1.58 1.38
C ASP A 143 16.50 -2.18 0.06
N SER A 144 17.61 -2.89 0.07
CA SER A 144 18.22 -3.46 -1.13
C SER A 144 18.93 -4.79 -0.89
N LEU A 145 19.20 -5.52 -1.98
CA LEU A 145 19.99 -6.74 -1.93
C LEU A 145 21.41 -6.48 -1.42
N GLU A 146 22.04 -5.37 -1.84
CA GLU A 146 23.38 -4.99 -1.41
C GLU A 146 23.44 -4.77 0.12
N GLU A 147 22.47 -4.04 0.69
CA GLU A 147 22.36 -3.88 2.15
C GLU A 147 22.19 -5.23 2.86
N ALA A 148 21.42 -6.15 2.30
CA ALA A 148 21.24 -7.49 2.86
C ALA A 148 22.54 -8.31 2.86
N GLU A 149 23.35 -8.18 1.80
CA GLU A 149 24.63 -8.85 1.67
C GLU A 149 25.70 -8.33 2.61
N ASP A 150 25.65 -7.03 2.97
CA ASP A 150 26.64 -6.38 3.86
C ASP A 150 26.16 -6.27 5.31
N LEU A 151 24.92 -6.68 5.61
CA LEU A 151 24.31 -6.48 6.93
C LEU A 151 25.10 -7.15 8.05
N SER A 152 25.31 -6.43 9.15
CA SER A 152 25.87 -6.95 10.39
C SER A 152 24.86 -6.81 11.53
N VAL A 153 24.72 -7.85 12.35
CA VAL A 153 23.82 -7.90 13.51
C VAL A 153 24.56 -8.34 14.76
N PRO A 154 24.09 -7.96 15.96
CA PRO A 154 24.78 -8.30 17.22
C PRO A 154 24.87 -9.83 17.47
N ASP A 155 23.82 -10.59 17.17
CA ASP A 155 23.74 -12.03 17.35
C ASP A 155 23.19 -12.69 16.06
N PRO A 156 24.05 -13.29 15.23
CA PRO A 156 23.64 -13.93 13.99
C PRO A 156 22.70 -15.13 14.15
N ASP A 157 22.63 -15.74 15.33
CA ASP A 157 21.81 -16.89 15.63
C ASP A 157 20.39 -16.47 16.11
N LYS A 158 20.22 -15.17 16.44
CA LYS A 158 18.95 -14.60 16.89
C LYS A 158 18.44 -13.50 15.94
N VAL A 159 18.10 -13.92 14.74
CA VAL A 159 17.60 -13.01 13.69
C VAL A 159 16.24 -13.49 13.20
N ALA A 160 15.30 -12.56 13.04
CA ALA A 160 14.03 -12.76 12.35
C ALA A 160 13.91 -11.75 11.23
N TYR A 161 13.10 -11.98 10.20
CA TYR A 161 12.77 -10.95 9.23
C TYR A 161 11.25 -10.82 9.07
N VAL A 162 10.84 -9.61 8.72
CA VAL A 162 9.49 -9.24 8.27
C VAL A 162 9.62 -8.35 7.04
N THR A 163 8.52 -8.12 6.32
CA THR A 163 8.54 -7.28 5.12
C THR A 163 7.44 -6.24 5.14
N GLN A 164 7.69 -5.11 4.46
CA GLN A 164 6.64 -4.17 4.07
C GLN A 164 5.60 -4.89 3.20
N THR A 165 4.31 -4.54 3.35
CA THR A 165 3.20 -5.27 2.70
C THR A 165 3.07 -5.04 1.20
N THR A 166 3.73 -4.02 0.65
CA THR A 166 3.57 -3.56 -0.74
C THR A 166 4.80 -3.78 -1.64
N LEU A 167 5.75 -4.59 -1.22
CA LEU A 167 6.97 -4.88 -2.00
C LEU A 167 6.71 -5.76 -3.23
N SER A 168 7.69 -5.82 -4.11
CA SER A 168 7.77 -6.85 -5.15
C SER A 168 8.02 -8.22 -4.51
N VAL A 169 7.22 -9.19 -4.92
CA VAL A 169 7.40 -10.59 -4.47
C VAL A 169 8.74 -11.13 -4.96
N ASP A 170 9.11 -10.82 -6.21
CA ASP A 170 10.32 -11.33 -6.84
C ASP A 170 11.59 -10.71 -6.22
N ASP A 171 11.63 -9.36 -6.09
CA ASP A 171 12.80 -8.67 -5.50
C ASP A 171 12.98 -9.04 -4.03
N THR A 172 11.87 -9.18 -3.29
CA THR A 172 11.91 -9.59 -1.88
C THR A 172 12.49 -11.01 -1.74
N LYS A 173 12.22 -11.89 -2.70
CA LYS A 173 12.77 -13.25 -2.70
C LYS A 173 14.30 -13.22 -2.74
N ASP A 174 14.91 -12.40 -3.59
CA ASP A 174 16.36 -12.31 -3.73
C ASP A 174 17.02 -11.78 -2.44
N ILE A 175 16.40 -10.77 -1.81
CA ILE A 175 16.84 -10.25 -0.50
C ILE A 175 16.74 -11.34 0.58
N VAL A 176 15.61 -12.05 0.67
CA VAL A 176 15.40 -13.14 1.64
C VAL A 176 16.40 -14.28 1.43
N GLU A 177 16.71 -14.65 0.19
CA GLU A 177 17.71 -15.67 -0.11
C GLU A 177 19.12 -15.24 0.33
N ALA A 178 19.48 -13.96 0.15
CA ALA A 178 20.74 -13.40 0.66
C ALA A 178 20.79 -13.46 2.19
N LEU A 179 19.74 -13.04 2.87
CA LEU A 179 19.64 -13.10 4.33
C LEU A 179 19.74 -14.54 4.86
N LYS A 180 19.08 -15.50 4.23
CA LYS A 180 19.17 -16.94 4.62
C LYS A 180 20.56 -17.53 4.43
N ARG A 181 21.31 -17.07 3.44
CA ARG A 181 22.73 -17.48 3.28
C ARG A 181 23.61 -16.92 4.40
N ARG A 182 23.35 -15.69 4.83
CA ARG A 182 24.14 -15.03 5.88
C ARG A 182 23.75 -15.47 7.28
N PHE A 183 22.45 -15.69 7.50
CA PHE A 183 21.89 -16.07 8.79
C PHE A 183 21.12 -17.40 8.67
N PRO A 184 21.82 -18.54 8.76
CA PRO A 184 21.20 -19.86 8.51
C PRO A 184 20.03 -20.21 9.43
N TYR A 185 19.97 -19.57 10.62
CA TYR A 185 18.90 -19.78 11.61
C TYR A 185 17.84 -18.67 11.60
N ILE A 186 17.84 -17.79 10.58
CA ILE A 186 16.88 -16.72 10.48
C ILE A 186 15.43 -17.22 10.49
N ILE A 187 14.61 -16.63 11.35
CA ILE A 187 13.20 -16.94 11.42
C ILE A 187 12.46 -16.18 10.30
N SER A 188 11.66 -16.92 9.56
CA SER A 188 10.76 -16.39 8.53
C SER A 188 9.37 -16.12 9.11
N PRO A 189 8.61 -15.14 8.59
CA PRO A 189 7.21 -14.97 8.96
C PRO A 189 6.41 -16.25 8.73
N SER A 190 5.45 -16.53 9.61
CA SER A 190 4.58 -17.72 9.51
C SER A 190 3.70 -17.73 8.27
N LYS A 191 3.36 -16.55 7.75
CA LYS A 191 2.70 -16.29 6.46
C LYS A 191 3.41 -15.12 5.80
N LEU A 192 3.39 -15.05 4.47
CA LEU A 192 3.96 -13.94 3.73
C LEU A 192 3.39 -12.60 4.23
N ASP A 193 4.26 -11.63 4.43
CA ASP A 193 3.89 -10.27 4.85
C ASP A 193 3.42 -9.43 3.67
N ILE A 194 3.98 -9.67 2.47
CA ILE A 194 3.45 -9.04 1.25
C ILE A 194 1.98 -9.46 1.12
N CYS A 195 1.09 -8.48 1.18
CA CYS A 195 -0.33 -8.74 1.29
C CYS A 195 -0.90 -9.39 0.02
N TYR A 196 -2.00 -10.14 0.17
CA TYR A 196 -2.67 -10.83 -0.94
C TYR A 196 -3.04 -9.86 -2.07
N ALA A 197 -3.47 -8.64 -1.72
CA ALA A 197 -3.88 -7.64 -2.69
C ALA A 197 -2.70 -7.17 -3.56
N THR A 198 -1.53 -6.99 -2.96
CA THR A 198 -0.28 -6.69 -3.67
C THR A 198 0.11 -7.84 -4.60
N GLN A 199 0.12 -9.08 -4.09
CA GLN A 199 0.48 -10.27 -4.88
C GLN A 199 -0.47 -10.46 -6.07
N ASN A 200 -1.79 -10.40 -5.83
CA ASN A 200 -2.79 -10.61 -6.88
C ASN A 200 -2.69 -9.55 -8.00
N ARG A 201 -2.43 -8.28 -7.64
CA ARG A 201 -2.26 -7.22 -8.64
C ARG A 201 -0.97 -7.37 -9.43
N GLN A 202 0.12 -7.79 -8.78
CA GLN A 202 1.38 -8.11 -9.48
C GLN A 202 1.20 -9.29 -10.44
N ASP A 203 0.52 -10.37 -10.02
CA ASP A 203 0.19 -11.51 -10.88
C ASP A 203 -0.63 -11.06 -12.10
N ALA A 204 -1.67 -10.23 -11.88
CA ALA A 204 -2.50 -9.71 -12.96
C ALA A 204 -1.71 -8.84 -13.96
N VAL A 205 -0.77 -8.00 -13.46
CA VAL A 205 0.10 -7.20 -14.32
C VAL A 205 1.09 -8.07 -15.09
N LYS A 206 1.64 -9.13 -14.49
CA LYS A 206 2.50 -10.10 -15.19
C LYS A 206 1.76 -10.78 -16.35
N GLU A 207 0.49 -11.17 -16.16
CA GLU A 207 -0.32 -11.73 -17.25
C GLU A 207 -0.65 -10.66 -18.32
N LEU A 208 -0.99 -9.45 -17.90
CA LEU A 208 -1.25 -8.33 -18.81
C LEU A 208 -0.03 -8.01 -19.67
N SER A 209 1.17 -8.05 -19.09
CA SER A 209 2.45 -7.76 -19.78
C SER A 209 2.76 -8.71 -20.94
N LYS A 210 2.20 -9.92 -20.92
CA LYS A 210 2.36 -10.89 -22.02
C LYS A 210 1.52 -10.55 -23.24
N LEU A 211 0.52 -9.68 -23.08
CA LEU A 211 -0.52 -9.41 -24.06
C LEU A 211 -0.51 -7.98 -24.58
N ALA A 212 0.04 -7.03 -23.81
CA ALA A 212 -0.01 -5.61 -24.09
C ALA A 212 1.30 -5.09 -24.70
N ASP A 213 1.20 -4.12 -25.60
CA ASP A 213 2.33 -3.38 -26.17
C ASP A 213 2.78 -2.25 -25.24
N ILE A 214 1.83 -1.64 -24.52
CA ILE A 214 2.01 -0.55 -23.56
C ILE A 214 1.07 -0.78 -22.37
N ILE A 215 1.51 -0.46 -21.15
CA ILE A 215 0.71 -0.58 -19.94
C ILE A 215 0.63 0.74 -19.20
N PHE A 216 -0.57 1.11 -18.79
CA PHE A 216 -0.81 2.22 -17.88
C PHE A 216 -1.30 1.68 -16.53
N ILE A 217 -0.61 2.09 -15.47
CA ILE A 217 -0.98 1.81 -14.09
C ILE A 217 -1.55 3.10 -13.51
N MET A 218 -2.85 3.10 -13.17
CA MET A 218 -3.46 4.23 -12.49
C MET A 218 -3.08 4.21 -11.01
N GLY A 219 -2.57 5.34 -10.52
CA GLY A 219 -2.12 5.47 -9.12
C GLY A 219 -1.41 6.78 -8.85
N SER A 220 -1.16 7.06 -7.58
CA SER A 220 -0.36 8.22 -7.15
C SER A 220 1.13 7.89 -7.09
N PRO A 221 2.03 8.84 -7.36
CA PRO A 221 3.49 8.66 -7.23
C PRO A 221 3.93 8.25 -5.82
N GLU A 222 3.19 8.65 -4.79
CA GLU A 222 3.45 8.31 -3.38
C GLU A 222 3.04 6.87 -3.03
N SER A 223 2.26 6.20 -3.90
CA SER A 223 1.80 4.83 -3.68
C SER A 223 2.89 3.81 -4.02
N SER A 224 3.50 3.21 -2.99
CA SER A 224 4.47 2.12 -3.16
C SER A 224 3.91 0.98 -4.03
N ASN A 225 2.67 0.53 -3.76
CA ASN A 225 2.03 -0.52 -4.56
C ASN A 225 1.91 -0.12 -6.05
N SER A 226 1.50 1.12 -6.37
CA SER A 226 1.32 1.55 -7.75
C SER A 226 2.64 1.63 -8.51
N ASN A 227 3.68 2.18 -7.90
CA ASN A 227 5.03 2.22 -8.46
C ASN A 227 5.54 0.80 -8.73
N ARG A 228 5.34 -0.11 -7.76
CA ARG A 228 5.77 -1.50 -7.89
C ARG A 228 5.10 -2.21 -9.06
N LEU A 229 3.83 -1.93 -9.36
CA LEU A 229 3.15 -2.50 -10.53
C LEU A 229 3.79 -2.06 -11.86
N VAL A 230 4.27 -0.81 -11.96
CA VAL A 230 5.01 -0.32 -13.12
C VAL A 230 6.34 -1.07 -13.28
N GLU A 231 7.07 -1.28 -12.19
CA GLU A 231 8.33 -2.00 -12.20
C GLU A 231 8.13 -3.47 -12.59
N VAL A 232 7.10 -4.13 -12.05
CA VAL A 232 6.71 -5.50 -12.42
C VAL A 232 6.36 -5.58 -13.91
N ALA A 233 5.61 -4.61 -14.45
CA ALA A 233 5.30 -4.59 -15.88
C ALA A 233 6.58 -4.52 -16.73
N LYS A 234 7.52 -3.63 -16.37
CA LYS A 234 8.80 -3.48 -17.08
C LYS A 234 9.68 -4.72 -16.98
N SER A 235 9.78 -5.33 -15.80
CA SER A 235 10.59 -6.54 -15.57
C SER A 235 10.05 -7.77 -16.31
N THR A 236 8.74 -7.81 -16.61
CA THR A 236 8.10 -8.89 -17.39
C THR A 236 8.21 -8.71 -18.91
N GLY A 237 8.85 -7.64 -19.37
CA GLY A 237 9.22 -7.49 -20.79
C GLY A 237 8.28 -6.63 -21.63
N VAL A 238 7.28 -5.97 -21.06
CA VAL A 238 6.57 -4.92 -21.78
C VAL A 238 7.52 -3.74 -22.05
N LYS A 239 7.49 -3.21 -23.26
CA LYS A 239 8.43 -2.15 -23.66
C LYS A 239 8.17 -0.84 -22.94
N GLU A 240 6.92 -0.52 -22.72
CA GLU A 240 6.46 0.75 -22.17
C GLU A 240 5.44 0.54 -21.07
N ALA A 241 5.75 1.00 -19.85
CA ALA A 241 4.84 1.00 -18.73
C ALA A 241 4.95 2.32 -17.97
N TYR A 242 3.80 2.93 -17.69
CA TYR A 242 3.68 4.26 -17.11
C TYR A 242 2.77 4.27 -15.91
N LEU A 243 3.17 5.04 -14.88
CA LEU A 243 2.27 5.46 -13.80
C LEU A 243 1.52 6.70 -14.27
N ILE A 244 0.20 6.69 -14.12
CA ILE A 244 -0.66 7.84 -14.45
C ILE A 244 -1.65 8.11 -13.31
N GLU A 245 -1.94 9.37 -13.05
CA GLU A 245 -2.95 9.76 -12.05
C GLU A 245 -4.37 9.77 -12.60
N GLY A 246 -4.54 9.74 -13.93
CA GLY A 246 -5.85 9.71 -14.59
C GLY A 246 -5.79 9.97 -16.08
N ALA A 247 -6.95 10.14 -16.69
CA ALA A 247 -7.14 10.29 -18.13
C ALA A 247 -6.39 11.47 -18.77
N ASN A 248 -6.14 12.53 -17.99
CA ASN A 248 -5.43 13.73 -18.49
C ASN A 248 -3.94 13.48 -18.80
N ASN A 249 -3.38 12.39 -18.31
CA ASN A 249 -2.00 12.01 -18.63
C ASN A 249 -1.87 11.34 -20.01
N LEU A 250 -2.99 10.93 -20.62
CA LEU A 250 -3.01 10.28 -21.92
C LEU A 250 -3.01 11.32 -23.04
N LYS A 251 -2.17 11.07 -24.07
CA LYS A 251 -2.11 11.84 -25.29
C LYS A 251 -2.34 10.94 -26.49
N GLN A 252 -3.09 11.41 -27.48
CA GLN A 252 -3.46 10.60 -28.64
C GLN A 252 -2.27 10.10 -29.44
N ASP A 253 -1.18 10.84 -29.47
CA ASP A 253 0.07 10.50 -30.17
C ASP A 253 0.85 9.33 -29.51
N MET A 254 0.45 8.90 -28.32
CA MET A 254 1.00 7.69 -27.66
C MET A 254 0.46 6.39 -28.29
N PHE A 255 -0.58 6.45 -29.11
CA PHE A 255 -1.33 5.28 -29.55
C PHE A 255 -1.32 5.10 -31.07
N ARG A 256 -1.37 3.83 -31.51
CA ARG A 256 -1.56 3.40 -32.90
C ARG A 256 -2.79 2.48 -32.97
N ASP A 257 -3.41 2.40 -34.15
CA ASP A 257 -4.64 1.64 -34.35
C ASP A 257 -4.50 0.12 -34.10
N ASP A 258 -3.28 -0.41 -34.26
CA ASP A 258 -2.97 -1.83 -34.10
C ASP A 258 -2.54 -2.22 -32.67
N MET A 259 -2.33 -1.23 -31.77
CA MET A 259 -1.83 -1.48 -30.41
C MET A 259 -2.82 -2.22 -29.51
N VAL A 260 -2.22 -2.97 -28.58
CA VAL A 260 -2.90 -3.50 -27.40
C VAL A 260 -2.45 -2.68 -26.18
N VAL A 261 -3.38 -1.95 -25.60
CA VAL A 261 -3.18 -1.14 -24.40
C VAL A 261 -3.62 -1.92 -23.17
N GLY A 262 -2.71 -2.12 -22.24
CA GLY A 262 -2.97 -2.74 -20.94
C GLY A 262 -3.30 -1.69 -19.88
N LEU A 263 -4.32 -1.95 -19.07
CA LEU A 263 -4.72 -1.11 -17.95
C LEU A 263 -4.70 -1.90 -16.65
N SER A 264 -4.10 -1.33 -15.60
CA SER A 264 -4.26 -1.79 -14.23
C SER A 264 -4.25 -0.61 -13.28
N SER A 265 -4.56 -0.84 -12.00
CA SER A 265 -4.52 0.23 -11.01
C SER A 265 -4.02 -0.26 -9.66
N GLY A 266 -3.42 0.65 -8.91
CA GLY A 266 -2.99 0.38 -7.53
C GLY A 266 -4.14 0.13 -6.58
N ALA A 267 -3.83 -0.52 -5.45
CA ALA A 267 -4.79 -0.89 -4.40
C ALA A 267 -5.45 0.31 -3.69
N SER A 268 -4.98 1.52 -3.94
CA SER A 268 -5.55 2.79 -3.41
C SER A 268 -6.23 3.64 -4.48
N THR A 269 -6.45 3.11 -5.69
CA THR A 269 -7.04 3.86 -6.82
C THR A 269 -8.51 3.54 -6.97
N PRO A 270 -9.41 4.54 -6.95
CA PRO A 270 -10.83 4.34 -7.20
C PRO A 270 -11.10 3.80 -8.60
N GLU A 271 -12.10 2.91 -8.75
CA GLU A 271 -12.49 2.37 -10.05
C GLU A 271 -12.97 3.47 -11.02
N THR A 272 -13.50 4.58 -10.52
CA THR A 272 -13.87 5.74 -11.33
C THR A 272 -12.72 6.28 -12.18
N VAL A 273 -11.49 6.26 -11.65
CA VAL A 273 -10.29 6.67 -12.41
C VAL A 273 -10.02 5.73 -13.57
N VAL A 274 -10.22 4.42 -13.36
CA VAL A 274 -10.05 3.42 -14.41
C VAL A 274 -11.09 3.63 -15.52
N GLN A 275 -12.33 3.89 -15.16
CA GLN A 275 -13.40 4.15 -16.11
C GLN A 275 -13.16 5.43 -16.95
N GLU A 276 -12.70 6.52 -16.31
CA GLU A 276 -12.31 7.76 -17.02
C GLU A 276 -11.18 7.51 -18.04
N VAL A 277 -10.20 6.68 -17.68
CA VAL A 277 -9.10 6.29 -18.59
C VAL A 277 -9.61 5.45 -19.75
N ILE A 278 -10.54 4.51 -19.50
CA ILE A 278 -11.19 3.71 -20.55
C ILE A 278 -11.97 4.62 -21.50
N GLU A 279 -12.79 5.53 -20.99
CA GLU A 279 -13.55 6.48 -21.79
C GLU A 279 -12.63 7.34 -22.69
N ARG A 280 -11.52 7.81 -22.13
CA ARG A 280 -10.53 8.57 -22.91
C ARG A 280 -9.90 7.73 -24.02
N LEU A 281 -9.62 6.45 -23.80
CA LEU A 281 -9.10 5.56 -24.84
C LEU A 281 -10.15 5.26 -25.92
N VAL A 282 -11.43 5.20 -25.57
CA VAL A 282 -12.53 5.11 -26.55
C VAL A 282 -12.57 6.36 -27.43
N GLU A 283 -12.44 7.56 -26.85
CA GLU A 283 -12.32 8.81 -27.61
C GLU A 283 -11.12 8.81 -28.57
N PHE A 284 -10.03 8.15 -28.19
CA PHE A 284 -8.83 7.98 -29.04
C PHE A 284 -8.92 6.82 -30.03
N GLY A 285 -10.09 6.15 -30.14
CA GLY A 285 -10.37 5.13 -31.14
C GLY A 285 -10.17 3.68 -30.66
N ALA A 286 -10.30 3.40 -29.37
CA ALA A 286 -10.38 2.02 -28.90
C ALA A 286 -11.69 1.38 -29.35
N ASP A 287 -11.58 0.25 -30.02
CA ASP A 287 -12.68 -0.49 -30.66
C ASP A 287 -13.07 -1.77 -29.91
N SER A 288 -12.25 -2.19 -28.95
CA SER A 288 -12.48 -3.38 -28.14
C SER A 288 -11.91 -3.19 -26.74
N ILE A 289 -12.73 -3.46 -25.74
CA ILE A 289 -12.35 -3.46 -24.34
C ILE A 289 -12.70 -4.82 -23.75
N ARG A 290 -11.74 -5.47 -23.11
CA ARG A 290 -11.99 -6.72 -22.38
C ARG A 290 -11.28 -6.71 -21.03
N GLU A 291 -11.86 -7.39 -20.06
CA GLU A 291 -11.21 -7.69 -18.79
C GLU A 291 -10.44 -9.03 -18.88
N LEU A 292 -9.30 -9.13 -18.20
CA LEU A 292 -8.63 -10.42 -18.02
C LEU A 292 -9.41 -11.31 -17.06
N ASP A 293 -9.34 -12.61 -17.31
CA ASP A 293 -9.70 -13.58 -16.28
C ASP A 293 -8.69 -13.45 -15.13
N GLY A 294 -9.19 -13.32 -13.91
CA GLY A 294 -8.35 -13.05 -12.75
C GLY A 294 -8.96 -13.54 -11.44
N LYS A 295 -8.20 -13.41 -10.36
CA LYS A 295 -8.65 -13.81 -9.03
C LYS A 295 -9.79 -12.91 -8.56
N GLU A 296 -10.81 -13.51 -7.94
CA GLU A 296 -11.82 -12.78 -7.17
C GLU A 296 -11.28 -12.52 -5.76
N GLU A 297 -11.50 -11.30 -5.25
CA GLU A 297 -11.15 -10.91 -3.89
C GLU A 297 -12.41 -10.75 -3.05
N HIS A 298 -12.57 -11.57 -2.01
CA HIS A 298 -13.75 -11.59 -1.13
C HIS A 298 -13.42 -11.20 0.32
N THR A 299 -12.17 -10.79 0.56
CA THR A 299 -11.73 -10.38 1.89
C THR A 299 -12.49 -9.13 2.33
N ARG A 300 -12.99 -9.17 3.58
CA ARG A 300 -13.53 -8.01 4.28
C ARG A 300 -12.94 -7.98 5.68
N PHE A 301 -12.64 -6.78 6.16
CA PHE A 301 -12.16 -6.58 7.52
C PHE A 301 -13.23 -5.92 8.37
N PRO A 302 -13.38 -6.31 9.66
CA PRO A 302 -14.31 -5.66 10.56
C PRO A 302 -13.90 -4.21 10.83
N PHE A 303 -14.87 -3.40 11.22
CA PHE A 303 -14.60 -2.06 11.76
C PHE A 303 -13.98 -2.14 13.15
N PRO A 304 -13.31 -1.08 13.62
CA PRO A 304 -12.86 -1.01 15.00
C PRO A 304 -14.05 -0.88 15.95
N ASP A 305 -13.95 -1.48 17.15
CA ASP A 305 -15.01 -1.47 18.18
C ASP A 305 -15.45 -0.03 18.52
N SER A 306 -14.56 0.95 18.40
CA SER A 306 -14.85 2.37 18.63
C SER A 306 -15.88 2.99 17.67
N LEU A 307 -16.19 2.30 16.56
CA LEU A 307 -17.22 2.68 15.58
C LEU A 307 -18.40 1.70 15.57
N GLU A 308 -18.39 0.66 16.39
CA GLU A 308 -19.56 -0.21 16.53
C GLU A 308 -20.66 0.54 17.28
N PHE A 309 -21.82 0.61 16.67
CA PHE A 309 -23.00 1.26 17.22
C PHE A 309 -23.48 0.55 18.49
N ASN A 310 -23.65 1.30 19.57
CA ASN A 310 -24.51 0.92 20.70
C ASN A 310 -25.99 1.02 20.30
#